data_20443f392efcdfe6b1c6436c60a400f0
#
_entry.id   20443f392efcdfe6b1c6436c60a400f0
#
_cell.length_a   1.000
_cell.length_b   1.000
_cell.length_c   1.000
_cell.angle_alpha   90.00
_cell.angle_beta   90.00
_cell.angle_gamma   90.00
#
_symmetry.space_group_name_H-M   'P 1'
#
loop_
_entity.id
_entity.type
_entity.pdbx_description
1 polymer ?
#
loop_
_entity_poly.entity_id
_entity_poly.type
_entity_poly.pdbx_seq_one_letter_code
_entity_poly.pdbx_strand_id
1 'polypeptide(L)'
;MGYKFVLNETSYHGYGALDGIKEVVNDKGFKKIAIFVDSFLKENNIAKKVTDEIDGLDVEYTFYTDIKPNPTIKNVLGGLKVLKDFEADAVIAIGGGSVIDCSKAAAIINTNPEFKDVKSLEGLAETKNPATPIIAIPTTAGTAAEVTINYVITDEELERKMVCVDPHDIPIVAIVAPEMMESMPASLTAATGMDALTHAIEGYITKGANDLSDMFHIKAIELIAKYLPLAVKNEKEGREKMALGQYVAGMGFSNVGLGLVHSMAHPLGAVYDTPHGVANAIILPKVMEYNAEATGEKYKDIAKAMGVENVDSMNQEEYRNAAVKAVKDLAKEVHIPENLKEIVDEKDLDFLAKSAFEDACLPGNPRDTSLEEIKNLYKELL
;
A
#
# COMPACT_ATOMS: atom_id res chain seq x y z
N MET A 1 -16.98 -21.15 7.08
CA MET A 1 -15.57 -21.62 7.12
C MET A 1 -14.78 -20.56 7.89
N GLY A 2 -13.85 -20.92 8.79
CA GLY A 2 -13.04 -19.90 9.49
C GLY A 2 -12.06 -19.22 8.52
N TYR A 3 -11.68 -17.97 8.83
CA TYR A 3 -10.66 -17.22 8.08
C TYR A 3 -9.52 -16.82 9.01
N LYS A 4 -8.31 -16.72 8.43
CA LYS A 4 -7.11 -16.26 9.13
C LYS A 4 -7.00 -14.74 8.95
N PHE A 5 -6.62 -14.02 10.00
CA PHE A 5 -6.38 -12.60 9.99
C PHE A 5 -5.00 -12.34 10.58
N VAL A 6 -4.14 -11.60 9.86
CA VAL A 6 -2.75 -11.38 10.21
C VAL A 6 -2.50 -9.90 10.40
N LEU A 7 -1.89 -9.53 11.51
CA LEU A 7 -1.51 -8.16 11.86
C LEU A 7 -0.10 -8.16 12.49
N ASN A 8 0.50 -6.97 12.64
CA ASN A 8 1.75 -6.82 13.39
C ASN A 8 1.62 -7.31 14.83
N GLU A 9 2.71 -7.71 15.45
CA GLU A 9 2.74 -7.97 16.89
C GLU A 9 2.46 -6.70 17.69
N THR A 10 3.01 -5.56 17.25
CA THR A 10 2.86 -4.26 17.90
C THR A 10 2.87 -3.13 16.87
N SER A 11 2.16 -2.04 17.16
CA SER A 11 2.25 -0.81 16.38
C SER A 11 2.22 0.43 17.27
N TYR A 12 3.01 1.46 16.89
CA TYR A 12 3.06 2.76 17.55
C TYR A 12 2.53 3.83 16.60
N HIS A 13 1.71 4.74 17.08
CA HIS A 13 1.00 5.70 16.26
C HIS A 13 1.07 7.13 16.80
N GLY A 14 1.12 8.10 15.90
CA GLY A 14 1.07 9.52 16.21
C GLY A 14 2.44 10.16 16.38
N TYR A 15 2.44 11.46 16.61
CA TYR A 15 3.68 12.21 16.85
C TYR A 15 4.39 11.70 18.10
N GLY A 16 5.70 11.47 17.99
CA GLY A 16 6.51 10.85 19.05
C GLY A 16 6.52 9.31 19.03
N ALA A 17 5.84 8.66 18.08
CA ALA A 17 5.85 7.21 17.97
C ALA A 17 7.27 6.62 17.74
N LEU A 18 8.22 7.44 17.25
CA LEU A 18 9.62 7.03 17.08
C LEU A 18 10.28 6.61 18.41
N ASP A 19 9.86 7.15 19.54
CA ASP A 19 10.37 6.74 20.88
C ASP A 19 10.21 5.24 21.14
N GLY A 20 9.20 4.61 20.51
CA GLY A 20 8.96 3.16 20.59
C GLY A 20 10.09 2.30 20.02
N ILE A 21 10.97 2.86 19.17
CA ILE A 21 12.12 2.12 18.61
C ILE A 21 13.03 1.62 19.72
N LYS A 22 13.34 2.46 20.71
CA LYS A 22 14.18 2.10 21.84
C LYS A 22 13.61 0.95 22.66
N GLU A 23 12.31 0.99 22.92
CA GLU A 23 11.59 -0.07 23.62
C GLU A 23 11.72 -1.39 22.85
N VAL A 24 11.36 -1.38 21.56
CA VAL A 24 11.40 -2.58 20.71
C VAL A 24 12.81 -3.18 20.63
N VAL A 25 13.83 -2.36 20.37
CA VAL A 25 15.22 -2.82 20.23
C VAL A 25 15.71 -3.47 21.51
N ASN A 26 15.41 -2.87 22.67
CA ASN A 26 15.82 -3.42 23.97
C ASN A 26 15.03 -4.70 24.32
N ASP A 27 13.72 -4.70 24.15
CA ASP A 27 12.86 -5.83 24.54
C ASP A 27 13.12 -7.07 23.67
N LYS A 28 13.37 -6.88 22.38
CA LYS A 28 13.72 -7.96 21.46
C LYS A 28 15.19 -8.36 21.56
N GLY A 29 16.04 -7.52 22.14
CA GLY A 29 17.46 -7.77 22.33
C GLY A 29 18.29 -7.73 21.05
N PHE A 30 17.85 -6.98 20.04
CA PHE A 30 18.56 -6.84 18.76
C PHE A 30 19.96 -6.23 18.96
N LYS A 31 20.93 -6.72 18.18
CA LYS A 31 22.33 -6.29 18.26
C LYS A 31 22.91 -5.81 16.94
N LYS A 32 22.46 -6.36 15.82
CA LYS A 32 22.95 -6.04 14.47
C LYS A 32 21.81 -5.69 13.55
N ILE A 33 21.56 -4.41 13.36
CA ILE A 33 20.40 -3.89 12.63
C ILE A 33 20.80 -3.45 11.21
N ALA A 34 20.17 -4.01 10.19
CA ALA A 34 20.29 -3.48 8.83
C ALA A 34 19.20 -2.43 8.58
N ILE A 35 19.58 -1.20 8.26
CA ILE A 35 18.67 -0.11 7.96
C ILE A 35 18.49 0.00 6.44
N PHE A 36 17.29 -0.34 5.97
CA PHE A 36 16.88 -0.19 4.59
C PHE A 36 16.24 1.18 4.42
N VAL A 37 16.78 1.99 3.53
CA VAL A 37 16.31 3.36 3.26
C VAL A 37 16.76 3.78 1.87
N ASP A 38 15.95 4.53 1.13
CA ASP A 38 16.43 5.08 -0.13
C ASP A 38 17.46 6.21 0.07
N SER A 39 18.24 6.49 -0.99
CA SER A 39 19.32 7.48 -0.92
C SER A 39 18.79 8.87 -0.59
N PHE A 40 17.61 9.26 -1.11
CA PHE A 40 17.03 10.58 -0.86
C PHE A 40 16.72 10.80 0.62
N LEU A 41 16.06 9.83 1.27
CA LEU A 41 15.70 9.93 2.69
C LEU A 41 16.94 9.95 3.60
N LYS A 42 17.99 9.22 3.21
CA LYS A 42 19.27 9.21 3.94
C LYS A 42 20.00 10.57 3.79
N GLU A 43 20.17 11.06 2.57
CA GLU A 43 20.88 12.30 2.26
C GLU A 43 20.19 13.54 2.83
N ASN A 44 18.86 13.51 2.92
CA ASN A 44 18.07 14.59 3.50
C ASN A 44 17.83 14.44 5.02
N ASN A 45 18.60 13.61 5.71
CA ASN A 45 18.58 13.41 7.16
C ASN A 45 17.24 12.93 7.73
N ILE A 46 16.35 12.37 6.92
CA ILE A 46 15.08 11.83 7.42
C ILE A 46 15.36 10.54 8.22
N ALA A 47 16.25 9.67 7.69
CA ALA A 47 16.71 8.49 8.42
C ALA A 47 17.41 8.81 9.74
N LYS A 48 18.00 10.02 9.86
CA LYS A 48 18.66 10.45 11.10
C LYS A 48 17.70 10.52 12.28
N LYS A 49 16.42 10.87 12.08
CA LYS A 49 15.42 10.85 13.15
C LYS A 49 15.30 9.47 13.79
N VAL A 50 15.51 8.41 13.01
CA VAL A 50 15.45 7.01 13.46
C VAL A 50 16.77 6.58 14.10
N THR A 51 17.91 6.95 13.50
CA THR A 51 19.22 6.58 14.09
C THR A 51 19.46 7.30 15.40
N ASP A 52 18.97 8.52 15.59
CA ASP A 52 19.04 9.24 16.86
C ASP A 52 18.33 8.48 18.00
N GLU A 53 17.32 7.64 17.69
CA GLU A 53 16.64 6.81 18.68
C GLU A 53 17.41 5.55 19.07
N ILE A 54 18.30 5.07 18.21
CA ILE A 54 19.13 3.89 18.49
C ILE A 54 20.57 4.24 18.85
N ASP A 55 21.01 5.48 18.58
CA ASP A 55 22.32 5.95 19.00
C ASP A 55 22.44 5.92 20.53
N GLY A 56 23.50 5.28 21.03
CA GLY A 56 23.73 5.09 22.47
C GLY A 56 23.12 3.82 23.05
N LEU A 57 22.36 3.04 22.26
CA LEU A 57 22.04 1.65 22.60
C LEU A 57 23.23 0.73 22.28
N ASP A 58 23.26 -0.45 22.90
CA ASP A 58 24.27 -1.49 22.64
C ASP A 58 23.92 -2.27 21.35
N VAL A 59 23.93 -1.54 20.20
CA VAL A 59 23.61 -2.08 18.88
C VAL A 59 24.59 -1.56 17.83
N GLU A 60 24.90 -2.40 16.86
CA GLU A 60 25.59 -2.01 15.63
C GLU A 60 24.56 -1.90 14.50
N TYR A 61 24.74 -0.95 13.58
CA TYR A 61 23.89 -0.89 12.41
C TYR A 61 24.65 -0.58 11.12
N THR A 62 24.07 -1.00 10.00
CA THR A 62 24.56 -0.70 8.65
C THR A 62 23.40 -0.23 7.76
N PHE A 63 23.73 0.46 6.66
CA PHE A 63 22.72 0.95 5.73
C PHE A 63 22.72 0.15 4.42
N TYR A 64 21.53 -0.09 3.89
CA TYR A 64 21.30 -0.46 2.50
C TYR A 64 20.46 0.63 1.82
N THR A 65 21.01 1.27 0.78
CA THR A 65 20.41 2.46 0.14
C THR A 65 20.15 2.32 -1.36
N ASP A 66 20.58 1.23 -2.00
CA ASP A 66 20.32 0.98 -3.43
C ASP A 66 18.91 0.42 -3.64
N ILE A 67 17.91 1.23 -3.29
CA ILE A 67 16.49 0.89 -3.43
C ILE A 67 15.85 1.97 -4.30
N LYS A 68 15.29 1.56 -5.44
CA LYS A 68 14.61 2.44 -6.39
C LYS A 68 13.10 2.44 -6.13
N PRO A 69 12.38 3.47 -6.58
CA PRO A 69 10.94 3.33 -6.79
C PRO A 69 10.64 2.10 -7.65
N ASN A 70 9.59 1.34 -7.32
CA ASN A 70 9.32 0.03 -7.94
C ASN A 70 10.52 -0.92 -7.79
N PRO A 71 10.79 -1.46 -6.58
CA PRO A 71 12.02 -2.19 -6.29
C PRO A 71 12.14 -3.42 -7.17
N THR A 72 13.36 -3.68 -7.63
CA THR A 72 13.66 -4.74 -8.58
C THR A 72 14.23 -5.97 -7.89
N ILE A 73 14.27 -7.11 -8.60
CA ILE A 73 14.96 -8.32 -8.15
C ILE A 73 16.40 -8.00 -7.74
N LYS A 74 17.09 -7.12 -8.48
CA LYS A 74 18.46 -6.70 -8.15
C LYS A 74 18.55 -5.97 -6.82
N ASN A 75 17.58 -5.08 -6.51
CA ASN A 75 17.55 -4.39 -5.20
C ASN A 75 17.36 -5.39 -4.06
N VAL A 76 16.48 -6.37 -4.23
CA VAL A 76 16.27 -7.44 -3.23
C VAL A 76 17.55 -8.22 -2.96
N LEU A 77 18.24 -8.66 -4.02
CA LEU A 77 19.50 -9.42 -3.88
C LEU A 77 20.62 -8.59 -3.24
N GLY A 78 20.67 -7.28 -3.52
CA GLY A 78 21.58 -6.34 -2.87
C GLY A 78 21.30 -6.24 -1.37
N GLY A 79 20.04 -6.08 -0.98
CA GLY A 79 19.61 -6.06 0.42
C GLY A 79 19.91 -7.38 1.15
N LEU A 80 19.60 -8.51 0.51
CA LEU A 80 19.92 -9.84 1.05
C LEU A 80 21.43 -10.02 1.31
N LYS A 81 22.26 -9.50 0.41
CA LYS A 81 23.73 -9.53 0.62
C LYS A 81 24.13 -8.75 1.86
N VAL A 82 23.55 -7.55 2.06
CA VAL A 82 23.82 -6.74 3.27
C VAL A 82 23.38 -7.48 4.54
N LEU A 83 22.21 -8.11 4.55
CA LEU A 83 21.72 -8.89 5.69
C LEU A 83 22.70 -10.00 6.06
N LYS A 84 23.21 -10.74 5.07
CA LYS A 84 24.13 -11.87 5.28
C LYS A 84 25.53 -11.42 5.68
N ASP A 85 26.10 -10.44 4.99
CA ASP A 85 27.47 -9.99 5.27
C ASP A 85 27.60 -9.32 6.65
N PHE A 86 26.56 -8.63 7.08
CA PHE A 86 26.50 -7.97 8.38
C PHE A 86 26.01 -8.91 9.49
N GLU A 87 25.45 -10.08 9.13
CA GLU A 87 24.79 -11.01 10.05
C GLU A 87 23.67 -10.32 10.83
N ALA A 88 22.82 -9.56 10.13
CA ALA A 88 21.76 -8.78 10.73
C ALA A 88 20.73 -9.66 11.44
N ASP A 89 20.39 -9.32 12.68
CA ASP A 89 19.34 -9.97 13.47
C ASP A 89 17.99 -9.25 13.40
N ALA A 90 17.99 -8.00 12.86
CA ALA A 90 16.79 -7.24 12.58
C ALA A 90 16.98 -6.31 11.37
N VAL A 91 15.85 -5.87 10.80
CA VAL A 91 15.76 -4.84 9.76
C VAL A 91 14.96 -3.65 10.30
N ILE A 92 15.45 -2.43 10.11
CA ILE A 92 14.64 -1.23 10.19
C ILE A 92 14.41 -0.73 8.77
N ALA A 93 13.16 -0.74 8.31
CA ALA A 93 12.77 -0.28 6.99
C ALA A 93 12.19 1.15 7.07
N ILE A 94 12.91 2.15 6.56
CA ILE A 94 12.53 3.56 6.60
C ILE A 94 12.19 4.03 5.18
N GLY A 95 10.91 4.14 4.85
CA GLY A 95 10.55 4.57 3.50
C GLY A 95 9.08 4.36 3.17
N GLY A 96 8.74 4.61 1.91
CA GLY A 96 7.46 4.22 1.34
C GLY A 96 7.39 2.72 1.03
N GLY A 97 6.33 2.30 0.33
CA GLY A 97 6.11 0.91 -0.06
C GLY A 97 7.34 0.25 -0.68
N SER A 98 8.03 0.93 -1.60
CA SER A 98 9.21 0.37 -2.28
C SER A 98 10.33 -0.09 -1.34
N VAL A 99 10.60 0.67 -0.28
CA VAL A 99 11.62 0.31 0.71
C VAL A 99 11.15 -0.86 1.56
N ILE A 100 9.91 -0.80 2.03
CA ILE A 100 9.34 -1.85 2.90
C ILE A 100 9.20 -3.17 2.12
N ASP A 101 8.74 -3.13 0.87
CA ASP A 101 8.61 -4.30 -0.01
C ASP A 101 9.97 -4.97 -0.30
N CYS A 102 10.99 -4.17 -0.62
CA CYS A 102 12.35 -4.65 -0.78
C CYS A 102 12.87 -5.32 0.52
N SER A 103 12.55 -4.73 1.66
CA SER A 103 12.94 -5.26 2.98
C SER A 103 12.28 -6.59 3.27
N LYS A 104 10.97 -6.73 3.01
CA LYS A 104 10.22 -7.97 3.17
C LYS A 104 10.82 -9.09 2.32
N ALA A 105 11.01 -8.83 1.02
CA ALA A 105 11.59 -9.80 0.10
C ALA A 105 13.00 -10.26 0.52
N ALA A 106 13.87 -9.32 0.91
CA ALA A 106 15.21 -9.67 1.38
C ALA A 106 15.19 -10.43 2.71
N ALA A 107 14.36 -10.00 3.67
CA ALA A 107 14.27 -10.59 4.99
C ALA A 107 13.67 -12.00 4.97
N ILE A 108 12.66 -12.27 4.10
CA ILE A 108 12.08 -13.61 3.99
C ILE A 108 13.03 -14.61 3.34
N ILE A 109 13.79 -14.19 2.30
CA ILE A 109 14.81 -15.05 1.68
C ILE A 109 15.95 -15.32 2.64
N ASN A 110 16.31 -14.39 3.52
CA ASN A 110 17.39 -14.57 4.49
C ASN A 110 17.14 -15.77 5.40
N THR A 111 15.91 -16.01 5.79
CA THR A 111 15.50 -17.13 6.67
C THR A 111 14.97 -18.35 5.90
N ASN A 112 14.67 -18.20 4.60
CA ASN A 112 14.16 -19.25 3.70
C ASN A 112 15.01 -19.30 2.42
N PRO A 113 16.28 -19.79 2.50
CA PRO A 113 17.24 -19.71 1.39
C PRO A 113 16.86 -20.54 0.16
N GLU A 114 15.88 -21.42 0.25
CA GLU A 114 15.29 -22.13 -0.89
C GLU A 114 14.60 -21.17 -1.88
N PHE A 115 14.16 -19.99 -1.42
CA PHE A 115 13.57 -18.91 -2.23
C PHE A 115 14.61 -17.88 -2.74
N LYS A 116 15.89 -18.26 -2.83
CA LYS A 116 16.97 -17.38 -3.34
C LYS A 116 16.74 -16.88 -4.78
N ASP A 117 15.97 -17.60 -5.57
CA ASP A 117 15.39 -17.08 -6.81
C ASP A 117 14.16 -16.25 -6.43
N VAL A 118 14.31 -14.92 -6.48
CA VAL A 118 13.26 -13.97 -6.08
C VAL A 118 11.95 -14.20 -6.84
N LYS A 119 12.01 -14.72 -8.09
CA LYS A 119 10.82 -15.05 -8.88
C LYS A 119 9.97 -16.14 -8.24
N SER A 120 10.55 -16.99 -7.40
CA SER A 120 9.82 -18.05 -6.70
C SER A 120 8.92 -17.53 -5.56
N LEU A 121 9.01 -16.25 -5.21
CA LEU A 121 8.14 -15.60 -4.21
C LEU A 121 6.82 -15.11 -4.80
N GLU A 122 6.65 -15.12 -6.13
CA GLU A 122 5.42 -14.63 -6.77
C GLU A 122 4.20 -15.46 -6.36
N GLY A 123 3.09 -14.78 -6.11
CA GLY A 123 1.87 -15.39 -5.60
C GLY A 123 1.98 -15.71 -4.10
N LEU A 124 1.35 -16.79 -3.67
CA LEU A 124 1.44 -17.26 -2.29
C LEU A 124 2.67 -18.14 -2.10
N ALA A 125 3.70 -17.61 -1.44
CA ALA A 125 4.91 -18.36 -1.13
C ALA A 125 4.68 -19.28 0.08
N GLU A 126 5.07 -20.55 -0.07
CA GLU A 126 5.00 -21.55 1.01
C GLU A 126 6.29 -21.53 1.85
N THR A 127 6.67 -20.39 2.40
CA THR A 127 7.81 -20.28 3.30
C THR A 127 7.56 -21.01 4.62
N LYS A 128 8.64 -21.41 5.30
CA LYS A 128 8.54 -22.20 6.54
C LYS A 128 8.89 -21.39 7.78
N ASN A 129 9.77 -20.42 7.60
CA ASN A 129 10.28 -19.62 8.70
C ASN A 129 9.79 -18.17 8.57
N PRO A 130 9.49 -17.49 9.69
CA PRO A 130 9.30 -16.05 9.68
C PRO A 130 10.51 -15.33 9.09
N ALA A 131 10.28 -14.19 8.43
CA ALA A 131 11.34 -13.31 7.96
C ALA A 131 12.28 -12.88 9.09
N THR A 132 13.50 -12.44 8.76
CA THR A 132 14.28 -11.64 9.70
C THR A 132 13.40 -10.52 10.23
N PRO A 133 13.29 -10.31 11.56
CA PRO A 133 12.38 -9.34 12.15
C PRO A 133 12.48 -7.95 11.51
N ILE A 134 11.34 -7.38 11.12
CA ILE A 134 11.27 -6.06 10.47
C ILE A 134 10.54 -5.08 11.40
N ILE A 135 11.16 -3.93 11.65
CA ILE A 135 10.52 -2.73 12.19
C ILE A 135 10.29 -1.79 11.01
N ALA A 136 9.05 -1.58 10.62
CA ALA A 136 8.72 -0.76 9.47
C ALA A 136 8.28 0.66 9.89
N ILE A 137 8.90 1.67 9.27
CA ILE A 137 8.68 3.09 9.55
C ILE A 137 8.28 3.76 8.23
N PRO A 138 6.98 3.85 7.93
CA PRO A 138 6.52 4.41 6.67
C PRO A 138 6.78 5.93 6.60
N THR A 139 7.21 6.39 5.43
CA THR A 139 7.38 7.82 5.11
C THR A 139 6.32 8.32 4.13
N THR A 140 5.39 7.46 3.73
CA THR A 140 4.23 7.77 2.89
C THR A 140 2.95 7.28 3.56
N ALA A 141 1.82 7.94 3.26
CA ALA A 141 0.52 7.57 3.77
C ALA A 141 -0.36 7.01 2.64
N GLY A 142 -0.08 5.78 2.20
CA GLY A 142 -0.77 5.17 1.05
C GLY A 142 -0.79 3.65 1.07
N THR A 143 0.36 3.02 0.86
CA THR A 143 0.47 1.58 0.60
C THR A 143 0.18 0.68 1.79
N ALA A 144 0.32 1.22 3.01
CA ALA A 144 0.23 0.43 4.25
C ALA A 144 1.16 -0.81 4.30
N ALA A 145 2.28 -0.77 3.57
CA ALA A 145 3.21 -1.91 3.49
C ALA A 145 3.74 -2.36 4.85
N GLU A 146 3.73 -1.47 5.84
CA GLU A 146 4.14 -1.74 7.23
C GLU A 146 3.19 -2.69 7.98
N VAL A 147 1.96 -2.93 7.47
CA VAL A 147 0.96 -3.80 8.11
C VAL A 147 0.41 -4.88 7.19
N THR A 148 0.97 -5.01 5.98
CA THR A 148 0.49 -5.98 4.99
C THR A 148 1.38 -7.22 4.93
N ILE A 149 0.76 -8.35 4.52
CA ILE A 149 1.43 -9.58 4.15
C ILE A 149 1.80 -9.62 2.65
N ASN A 150 1.56 -8.52 1.95
CA ASN A 150 1.79 -8.39 0.52
C ASN A 150 2.99 -7.49 0.27
N TYR A 151 3.69 -7.73 -0.82
CA TYR A 151 4.73 -6.86 -1.35
C TYR A 151 4.86 -7.02 -2.86
N VAL A 152 5.42 -6.03 -3.53
CA VAL A 152 5.51 -5.99 -4.99
C VAL A 152 6.95 -5.78 -5.43
N ILE A 153 7.47 -6.72 -6.23
CA ILE A 153 8.82 -6.65 -6.80
C ILE A 153 8.73 -6.60 -8.32
N THR A 154 9.54 -5.76 -8.94
CA THR A 154 9.60 -5.65 -10.40
C THR A 154 10.56 -6.69 -10.97
N ASP A 155 10.06 -7.53 -11.86
CA ASP A 155 10.87 -8.36 -12.75
C ASP A 155 11.25 -7.53 -13.97
N GLU A 156 12.50 -7.05 -14.01
CA GLU A 156 13.03 -6.21 -15.09
C GLU A 156 13.18 -7.00 -16.42
N GLU A 157 13.30 -8.33 -16.38
CA GLU A 157 13.43 -9.16 -17.59
C GLU A 157 12.09 -9.34 -18.29
N LEU A 158 11.00 -9.47 -17.52
CA LEU A 158 9.65 -9.65 -18.04
C LEU A 158 8.83 -8.35 -18.07
N GLU A 159 9.43 -7.23 -17.66
CA GLU A 159 8.81 -5.90 -17.58
C GLU A 159 7.44 -5.92 -16.88
N ARG A 160 7.35 -6.65 -15.76
CA ARG A 160 6.11 -6.81 -15.00
C ARG A 160 6.31 -6.72 -13.49
N LYS A 161 5.24 -6.43 -12.79
CA LYS A 161 5.19 -6.47 -11.32
C LYS A 161 4.78 -7.86 -10.84
N MET A 162 5.56 -8.41 -9.93
CA MET A 162 5.26 -9.65 -9.22
C MET A 162 4.59 -9.28 -7.90
N VAL A 163 3.35 -9.67 -7.71
CA VAL A 163 2.65 -9.57 -6.43
C VAL A 163 2.98 -10.81 -5.61
N CYS A 164 3.60 -10.60 -4.47
CA CYS A 164 4.01 -11.64 -3.52
C CYS A 164 3.14 -11.56 -2.27
N VAL A 165 2.76 -12.70 -1.73
CA VAL A 165 1.91 -12.80 -0.52
C VAL A 165 2.49 -13.84 0.41
N ASP A 166 2.88 -13.42 1.62
CA ASP A 166 3.40 -14.33 2.63
C ASP A 166 3.11 -13.83 4.05
N PRO A 167 2.31 -14.54 4.85
CA PRO A 167 2.07 -14.17 6.25
C PRO A 167 3.33 -14.09 7.12
N HIS A 168 4.43 -14.71 6.70
CA HIS A 168 5.68 -14.73 7.45
C HIS A 168 6.56 -13.50 7.22
N ASP A 169 6.23 -12.64 6.25
CA ASP A 169 7.00 -11.43 5.95
C ASP A 169 6.45 -10.16 6.60
N ILE A 170 5.29 -10.24 7.24
CA ILE A 170 4.70 -9.06 7.88
C ILE A 170 5.68 -8.43 8.88
N PRO A 171 5.91 -7.12 8.83
CA PRO A 171 6.73 -6.45 9.85
C PRO A 171 6.20 -6.76 11.25
N ILE A 172 7.08 -7.16 12.16
CA ILE A 172 6.68 -7.45 13.54
C ILE A 172 6.22 -6.19 14.27
N VAL A 173 6.82 -5.04 13.92
CA VAL A 173 6.46 -3.74 14.48
C VAL A 173 6.27 -2.71 13.37
N ALA A 174 5.19 -1.95 13.45
CA ALA A 174 4.97 -0.76 12.65
C ALA A 174 5.09 0.50 13.51
N ILE A 175 5.86 1.48 13.06
CA ILE A 175 5.99 2.79 13.73
C ILE A 175 5.45 3.87 12.79
N VAL A 176 4.20 4.21 12.97
CA VAL A 176 3.43 5.12 12.12
C VAL A 176 3.52 6.53 12.67
N ALA A 177 4.68 7.15 12.44
CA ALA A 177 5.05 8.47 12.95
C ALA A 177 4.78 9.56 11.89
N PRO A 178 3.80 10.46 12.07
CA PRO A 178 3.45 11.48 11.07
C PRO A 178 4.61 12.42 10.73
N GLU A 179 5.53 12.67 11.67
CA GLU A 179 6.75 13.46 11.44
C GLU A 179 7.69 12.87 10.38
N MET A 180 7.56 11.59 10.06
CA MET A 180 8.30 10.94 8.98
C MET A 180 7.67 11.19 7.60
N MET A 181 6.41 11.66 7.58
CA MET A 181 5.61 11.90 6.37
C MET A 181 5.50 13.39 5.99
N GLU A 182 5.95 14.31 6.86
CA GLU A 182 5.81 15.78 6.67
C GLU A 182 6.56 16.31 5.44
N SER A 183 7.60 15.60 4.99
CA SER A 183 8.40 16.01 3.82
C SER A 183 7.75 15.63 2.47
N MET A 184 6.64 14.89 2.48
CA MET A 184 5.95 14.53 1.23
C MET A 184 5.40 15.80 0.54
N PRO A 185 5.68 16.00 -0.75
CA PRO A 185 5.03 17.05 -1.55
C PRO A 185 3.50 16.85 -1.60
N ALA A 186 2.76 17.93 -1.83
CA ALA A 186 1.30 17.91 -1.92
C ALA A 186 0.78 16.89 -2.96
N SER A 187 1.42 16.83 -4.14
CA SER A 187 1.05 15.88 -5.20
C SER A 187 1.24 14.42 -4.80
N LEU A 188 2.35 14.10 -4.12
CA LEU A 188 2.58 12.75 -3.60
C LEU A 188 1.59 12.42 -2.48
N THR A 189 1.31 13.37 -1.59
CA THR A 189 0.31 13.21 -0.52
C THR A 189 -1.07 12.92 -1.10
N ALA A 190 -1.49 13.64 -2.14
CA ALA A 190 -2.76 13.43 -2.83
C ALA A 190 -2.82 12.04 -3.46
N ALA A 191 -1.80 11.67 -4.24
CA ALA A 191 -1.72 10.37 -4.90
C ALA A 191 -1.76 9.21 -3.91
N THR A 192 -0.90 9.24 -2.88
CA THR A 192 -0.84 8.15 -1.89
C THR A 192 -2.10 8.10 -1.01
N GLY A 193 -2.70 9.24 -0.69
CA GLY A 193 -3.95 9.26 0.08
C GLY A 193 -5.14 8.72 -0.71
N MET A 194 -5.22 9.01 -2.02
CA MET A 194 -6.24 8.41 -2.89
C MET A 194 -5.99 6.91 -3.11
N ASP A 195 -4.73 6.47 -3.11
CA ASP A 195 -4.36 5.06 -3.10
C ASP A 195 -4.89 4.35 -1.85
N ALA A 196 -4.66 4.93 -0.67
CA ALA A 196 -5.22 4.42 0.59
C ALA A 196 -6.76 4.36 0.58
N LEU A 197 -7.43 5.35 -0.04
CA LEU A 197 -8.88 5.33 -0.23
C LEU A 197 -9.31 4.18 -1.15
N THR A 198 -8.56 3.95 -2.23
CA THR A 198 -8.81 2.83 -3.15
C THR A 198 -8.68 1.50 -2.44
N HIS A 199 -7.60 1.30 -1.65
CA HIS A 199 -7.43 0.13 -0.81
C HIS A 199 -8.63 -0.12 0.11
N ALA A 200 -9.11 0.95 0.78
CA ALA A 200 -10.22 0.84 1.71
C ALA A 200 -11.54 0.50 0.99
N ILE A 201 -11.82 1.14 -0.16
CA ILE A 201 -13.05 0.90 -0.91
C ILE A 201 -13.03 -0.49 -1.56
N GLU A 202 -11.95 -0.87 -2.26
CA GLU A 202 -11.84 -2.20 -2.87
C GLU A 202 -11.85 -3.30 -1.82
N GLY A 203 -11.09 -3.14 -0.74
CA GLY A 203 -11.11 -4.10 0.37
C GLY A 203 -12.49 -4.26 1.03
N TYR A 204 -13.29 -3.18 1.07
CA TYR A 204 -14.66 -3.25 1.57
C TYR A 204 -15.60 -4.03 0.67
N ILE A 205 -15.45 -3.90 -0.66
CA ILE A 205 -16.36 -4.54 -1.62
C ILE A 205 -15.84 -5.86 -2.20
N THR A 206 -14.59 -6.24 -1.97
CA THR A 206 -13.99 -7.48 -2.49
C THR A 206 -14.78 -8.73 -2.09
N LYS A 207 -14.70 -9.80 -2.89
CA LYS A 207 -15.30 -11.11 -2.56
C LYS A 207 -14.79 -11.70 -1.25
N GLY A 208 -13.56 -11.35 -0.84
CA GLY A 208 -12.95 -11.80 0.42
C GLY A 208 -13.42 -11.03 1.66
N ALA A 209 -14.15 -9.92 1.50
CA ALA A 209 -14.60 -9.06 2.60
C ALA A 209 -15.45 -9.81 3.65
N ASN A 210 -15.29 -9.42 4.90
CA ASN A 210 -16.00 -9.99 6.03
C ASN A 210 -16.19 -8.94 7.14
N ASP A 211 -17.03 -9.23 8.11
CA ASP A 211 -17.40 -8.28 9.18
C ASP A 211 -16.19 -7.67 9.89
N LEU A 212 -15.11 -8.43 10.08
CA LEU A 212 -13.90 -7.93 10.73
C LEU A 212 -13.14 -6.93 9.84
N SER A 213 -12.94 -7.26 8.56
CA SER A 213 -12.28 -6.36 7.61
C SER A 213 -13.12 -5.10 7.33
N ASP A 214 -14.43 -5.25 7.29
CA ASP A 214 -15.37 -4.16 7.00
C ASP A 214 -15.29 -3.02 8.02
N MET A 215 -15.09 -3.35 9.31
CA MET A 215 -14.88 -2.33 10.36
C MET A 215 -13.66 -1.45 10.08
N PHE A 216 -12.56 -2.04 9.63
CA PHE A 216 -11.34 -1.29 9.30
C PHE A 216 -11.55 -0.43 8.06
N HIS A 217 -12.14 -0.99 7.01
CA HIS A 217 -12.33 -0.28 5.75
C HIS A 217 -13.23 0.94 5.89
N ILE A 218 -14.38 0.81 6.56
CA ILE A 218 -15.29 1.94 6.77
C ILE A 218 -14.61 3.04 7.59
N LYS A 219 -13.85 2.67 8.63
CA LYS A 219 -13.12 3.67 9.42
C LYS A 219 -12.00 4.33 8.62
N ALA A 220 -11.32 3.59 7.75
CA ALA A 220 -10.30 4.14 6.86
C ALA A 220 -10.89 5.14 5.88
N ILE A 221 -12.02 4.79 5.21
CA ILE A 221 -12.74 5.70 4.28
C ILE A 221 -13.11 7.00 4.99
N GLU A 222 -13.69 6.93 6.20
CA GLU A 222 -14.07 8.10 7.00
C GLU A 222 -12.86 9.02 7.28
N LEU A 223 -11.74 8.44 7.73
CA LEU A 223 -10.54 9.21 8.05
C LEU A 223 -9.94 9.85 6.80
N ILE A 224 -9.79 9.08 5.73
CA ILE A 224 -9.16 9.56 4.49
C ILE A 224 -10.02 10.64 3.85
N ALA A 225 -11.33 10.41 3.69
CA ALA A 225 -12.24 11.38 3.09
C ALA A 225 -12.18 12.75 3.79
N LYS A 226 -12.14 12.74 5.12
CA LYS A 226 -12.12 13.97 5.92
C LYS A 226 -10.78 14.67 5.94
N TYR A 227 -9.67 13.91 6.03
CA TYR A 227 -8.38 14.48 6.40
C TYR A 227 -7.37 14.55 5.25
N LEU A 228 -7.62 13.91 4.09
CA LEU A 228 -6.72 14.02 2.94
C LEU A 228 -6.54 15.47 2.45
N PRO A 229 -7.59 16.31 2.31
CA PRO A 229 -7.41 17.71 1.92
C PRO A 229 -6.54 18.52 2.90
N LEU A 230 -6.60 18.22 4.20
CA LEU A 230 -5.77 18.85 5.22
C LEU A 230 -4.31 18.36 5.14
N ALA A 231 -4.11 17.06 4.90
CA ALA A 231 -2.77 16.49 4.72
C ALA A 231 -2.06 17.04 3.47
N VAL A 232 -2.81 17.25 2.38
CA VAL A 232 -2.29 17.88 1.15
C VAL A 232 -1.80 19.31 1.42
N LYS A 233 -2.46 20.04 2.33
CA LYS A 233 -2.04 21.37 2.82
C LYS A 233 -0.90 21.28 3.85
N ASN A 234 -0.42 20.09 4.15
CA ASN A 234 0.59 19.81 5.17
C ASN A 234 0.17 20.22 6.61
N GLU A 235 -1.12 20.19 6.91
CA GLU A 235 -1.62 20.43 8.24
C GLU A 235 -1.32 19.24 9.17
N LYS A 236 -0.89 19.53 10.40
CA LYS A 236 -0.43 18.52 11.36
C LYS A 236 -1.50 17.46 11.66
N GLU A 237 -2.73 17.88 11.90
CA GLU A 237 -3.85 16.96 12.12
C GLU A 237 -4.12 16.11 10.86
N GLY A 238 -4.07 16.72 9.67
CA GLY A 238 -4.21 16.01 8.42
C GLY A 238 -3.17 14.90 8.26
N ARG A 239 -1.89 15.19 8.52
CA ARG A 239 -0.80 14.20 8.49
C ARG A 239 -1.04 13.06 9.46
N GLU A 240 -1.39 13.36 10.71
CA GLU A 240 -1.64 12.36 11.74
C GLU A 240 -2.80 11.43 11.39
N LYS A 241 -3.92 12.00 10.93
CA LYS A 241 -5.10 11.22 10.58
C LYS A 241 -4.94 10.42 9.28
N MET A 242 -4.18 10.95 8.31
CA MET A 242 -3.84 10.19 7.10
C MET A 242 -2.88 9.04 7.39
N ALA A 243 -1.88 9.24 8.25
CA ALA A 243 -0.99 8.18 8.71
C ALA A 243 -1.78 7.03 9.37
N LEU A 244 -2.75 7.37 10.23
CA LEU A 244 -3.64 6.37 10.83
C LEU A 244 -4.59 5.75 9.79
N GLY A 245 -5.21 6.55 8.92
CA GLY A 245 -6.21 6.09 7.95
C GLY A 245 -5.67 5.06 6.98
N GLN A 246 -4.46 5.27 6.44
CA GLN A 246 -3.82 4.32 5.55
C GLN A 246 -3.44 3.01 6.27
N TYR A 247 -2.93 3.10 7.51
CA TYR A 247 -2.62 1.92 8.31
C TYR A 247 -3.88 1.07 8.58
N VAL A 248 -4.98 1.72 8.95
CA VAL A 248 -6.27 1.05 9.18
C VAL A 248 -6.80 0.41 7.89
N ALA A 249 -6.65 1.06 6.72
CA ALA A 249 -6.96 0.44 5.43
C ALA A 249 -6.13 -0.85 5.22
N GLY A 250 -4.83 -0.79 5.54
CA GLY A 250 -3.91 -1.93 5.46
C GLY A 250 -4.30 -3.12 6.32
N MET A 251 -4.72 -2.86 7.55
CA MET A 251 -5.23 -3.91 8.44
C MET A 251 -6.38 -4.70 7.79
N GLY A 252 -7.22 -4.04 7.02
CA GLY A 252 -8.33 -4.66 6.30
C GLY A 252 -7.87 -5.38 5.03
N PHE A 253 -7.44 -4.64 4.01
CA PHE A 253 -7.25 -5.18 2.66
C PHE A 253 -6.15 -6.25 2.57
N SER A 254 -5.13 -6.18 3.40
CA SER A 254 -4.07 -7.18 3.46
C SER A 254 -4.59 -8.60 3.65
N ASN A 255 -5.74 -8.73 4.32
CA ASN A 255 -6.33 -10.02 4.70
C ASN A 255 -7.45 -10.50 3.77
N VAL A 256 -7.97 -9.62 2.90
CA VAL A 256 -9.14 -9.94 2.08
C VAL A 256 -8.92 -9.72 0.58
N GLY A 257 -7.85 -9.00 0.21
CA GLY A 257 -7.51 -8.70 -1.17
C GLY A 257 -8.22 -7.44 -1.70
N LEU A 258 -7.98 -7.19 -2.97
CA LEU A 258 -8.40 -5.98 -3.71
C LEU A 258 -9.27 -6.38 -4.92
N GLY A 259 -9.26 -5.58 -6.00
CA GLY A 259 -10.11 -5.83 -7.15
C GLY A 259 -9.63 -5.17 -8.44
N LEU A 260 -10.58 -4.78 -9.26
CA LEU A 260 -10.38 -4.33 -10.64
C LEU A 260 -9.61 -3.01 -10.75
N VAL A 261 -9.71 -2.09 -9.78
CA VAL A 261 -8.97 -0.82 -9.82
C VAL A 261 -7.48 -1.10 -9.82
N HIS A 262 -7.00 -1.89 -8.85
CA HIS A 262 -5.59 -2.26 -8.79
C HIS A 262 -5.15 -3.08 -9.99
N SER A 263 -5.99 -4.02 -10.47
CA SER A 263 -5.69 -4.78 -11.68
C SER A 263 -5.48 -3.90 -12.91
N MET A 264 -6.27 -2.83 -13.05
CA MET A 264 -6.12 -1.87 -14.15
C MET A 264 -4.98 -0.87 -13.91
N ALA A 265 -4.63 -0.55 -12.67
CA ALA A 265 -3.55 0.39 -12.36
C ALA A 265 -2.14 -0.21 -12.53
N HIS A 266 -1.95 -1.50 -12.26
CA HIS A 266 -0.63 -2.15 -12.33
C HIS A 266 0.02 -2.06 -13.72
N PRO A 267 -0.66 -2.36 -14.85
CA PRO A 267 -0.04 -2.24 -16.16
C PRO A 267 0.28 -0.79 -16.55
N LEU A 268 -0.44 0.22 -16.02
CA LEU A 268 -0.09 1.63 -16.26
C LEU A 268 1.24 2.01 -15.61
N GLY A 269 1.52 1.48 -14.43
CA GLY A 269 2.81 1.64 -13.78
C GLY A 269 3.94 0.91 -14.52
N ALA A 270 3.67 -0.25 -15.11
CA ALA A 270 4.67 -1.03 -15.82
C ALA A 270 5.02 -0.45 -17.21
N VAL A 271 4.03 0.03 -17.95
CA VAL A 271 4.20 0.51 -19.35
C VAL A 271 4.58 1.99 -19.42
N TYR A 272 3.98 2.82 -18.57
CA TYR A 272 4.10 4.28 -18.65
C TYR A 272 4.78 4.92 -17.44
N ASP A 273 5.26 4.10 -16.50
CA ASP A 273 5.84 4.57 -15.22
C ASP A 273 4.89 5.51 -14.46
N THR A 274 3.58 5.31 -14.65
CA THR A 274 2.55 6.11 -13.99
C THR A 274 2.63 5.88 -12.47
N PRO A 275 2.68 6.95 -11.66
CA PRO A 275 2.65 6.79 -10.21
C PRO A 275 1.40 6.01 -9.78
N HIS A 276 1.60 4.93 -9.01
CA HIS A 276 0.54 3.95 -8.67
C HIS A 276 -0.72 4.60 -8.11
N GLY A 277 -0.57 5.49 -7.13
CA GLY A 277 -1.71 6.18 -6.52
C GLY A 277 -2.45 7.13 -7.49
N VAL A 278 -1.76 7.68 -8.50
CA VAL A 278 -2.41 8.48 -9.55
C VAL A 278 -3.26 7.58 -10.44
N ALA A 279 -2.71 6.43 -10.88
CA ALA A 279 -3.44 5.46 -11.69
C ALA A 279 -4.70 4.97 -10.95
N ASN A 280 -4.57 4.54 -9.70
CA ASN A 280 -5.68 4.11 -8.87
C ASN A 280 -6.75 5.20 -8.71
N ALA A 281 -6.34 6.43 -8.43
CA ALA A 281 -7.26 7.56 -8.21
C ALA A 281 -8.10 7.91 -9.44
N ILE A 282 -7.51 7.84 -10.64
CA ILE A 282 -8.23 8.09 -11.92
C ILE A 282 -9.22 6.96 -12.21
N ILE A 283 -8.81 5.71 -11.98
CA ILE A 283 -9.61 4.52 -12.33
C ILE A 283 -10.74 4.29 -11.33
N LEU A 284 -10.53 4.58 -10.03
CA LEU A 284 -11.45 4.24 -8.95
C LEU A 284 -12.90 4.66 -9.19
N PRO A 285 -13.24 5.91 -9.53
CA PRO A 285 -14.63 6.31 -9.71
C PRO A 285 -15.33 5.53 -10.83
N LYS A 286 -14.60 5.21 -11.90
CA LYS A 286 -15.14 4.48 -13.05
C LYS A 286 -15.43 3.02 -12.72
N VAL A 287 -14.51 2.37 -12.02
CA VAL A 287 -14.69 0.99 -11.57
C VAL A 287 -15.76 0.90 -10.48
N MET A 288 -15.91 1.92 -9.64
CA MET A 288 -17.03 2.00 -8.70
C MET A 288 -18.39 2.02 -9.43
N GLU A 289 -18.53 2.81 -10.50
CA GLU A 289 -19.75 2.80 -11.34
C GLU A 289 -20.02 1.40 -11.91
N TYR A 290 -18.98 0.74 -12.43
CA TYR A 290 -19.06 -0.61 -13.00
C TYR A 290 -19.48 -1.66 -11.98
N ASN A 291 -18.93 -1.60 -10.76
CA ASN A 291 -19.16 -2.57 -9.69
C ASN A 291 -20.47 -2.35 -8.90
N ALA A 292 -21.11 -1.17 -9.03
CA ALA A 292 -22.17 -0.72 -8.15
C ALA A 292 -23.33 -1.73 -7.98
N GLU A 293 -23.73 -2.42 -9.06
CA GLU A 293 -24.83 -3.39 -9.01
C GLU A 293 -24.49 -4.69 -8.27
N ALA A 294 -23.20 -5.04 -8.23
CA ALA A 294 -22.72 -6.29 -7.62
C ALA A 294 -22.43 -6.18 -6.10
N THR A 295 -22.62 -5.01 -5.50
CA THR A 295 -22.16 -4.72 -4.12
C THR A 295 -23.28 -4.63 -3.08
N GLY A 296 -24.53 -4.94 -3.45
CA GLY A 296 -25.67 -4.87 -2.52
C GLY A 296 -25.88 -3.44 -1.98
N GLU A 297 -25.84 -3.30 -0.66
CA GLU A 297 -25.99 -2.00 0.03
C GLU A 297 -24.66 -1.36 0.45
N LYS A 298 -23.51 -1.98 0.17
CA LYS A 298 -22.20 -1.51 0.64
C LYS A 298 -21.88 -0.06 0.24
N TYR A 299 -22.41 0.41 -0.90
CA TYR A 299 -22.21 1.82 -1.30
C TYR A 299 -22.98 2.82 -0.44
N LYS A 300 -24.02 2.38 0.29
CA LYS A 300 -24.68 3.21 1.29
C LYS A 300 -23.71 3.55 2.42
N ASP A 301 -22.95 2.57 2.89
CA ASP A 301 -21.97 2.76 3.95
C ASP A 301 -20.78 3.57 3.46
N ILE A 302 -20.31 3.31 2.23
CA ILE A 302 -19.24 4.13 1.59
C ILE A 302 -19.70 5.60 1.50
N ALA A 303 -20.92 5.88 1.02
CA ALA A 303 -21.45 7.24 0.94
C ALA A 303 -21.45 7.94 2.31
N LYS A 304 -21.91 7.24 3.37
CA LYS A 304 -21.89 7.77 4.73
C LYS A 304 -20.46 8.06 5.21
N ALA A 305 -19.54 7.12 5.01
CA ALA A 305 -18.14 7.26 5.42
C ALA A 305 -17.44 8.40 4.65
N MET A 306 -17.81 8.63 3.39
CA MET A 306 -17.37 9.78 2.59
C MET A 306 -17.97 11.11 3.04
N GLY A 307 -18.89 11.14 4.02
CA GLY A 307 -19.50 12.35 4.55
C GLY A 307 -20.74 12.85 3.77
N VAL A 308 -21.34 12.00 2.93
CA VAL A 308 -22.59 12.36 2.24
C VAL A 308 -23.74 12.46 3.24
N GLU A 309 -24.48 13.57 3.18
CA GLU A 309 -25.62 13.79 4.06
C GLU A 309 -26.89 13.07 3.58
N ASN A 310 -27.80 12.78 4.51
CA ASN A 310 -29.12 12.23 4.26
C ASN A 310 -29.17 10.89 3.51
N VAL A 311 -28.07 10.11 3.54
CA VAL A 311 -27.94 8.82 2.82
C VAL A 311 -29.05 7.83 3.20
N ASP A 312 -29.53 7.84 4.44
CA ASP A 312 -30.60 6.94 4.90
C ASP A 312 -31.95 7.17 4.22
N SER A 313 -32.18 8.35 3.65
CA SER A 313 -33.38 8.69 2.89
C SER A 313 -33.26 8.42 1.39
N MET A 314 -32.08 8.05 0.90
CA MET A 314 -31.80 7.78 -0.50
C MET A 314 -32.21 6.36 -0.89
N ASN A 315 -32.72 6.21 -2.12
CA ASN A 315 -32.86 4.89 -2.72
C ASN A 315 -31.50 4.35 -3.19
N GLN A 316 -31.46 3.09 -3.66
CA GLN A 316 -30.21 2.41 -4.01
C GLN A 316 -29.41 3.10 -5.11
N GLU A 317 -30.07 3.60 -6.14
CA GLU A 317 -29.42 4.33 -7.23
C GLU A 317 -28.84 5.66 -6.73
N GLU A 318 -29.60 6.39 -5.92
CA GLU A 318 -29.18 7.68 -5.36
C GLU A 318 -27.92 7.54 -4.48
N TYR A 319 -27.88 6.60 -3.51
CA TYR A 319 -26.69 6.47 -2.66
C TYR A 319 -25.48 5.90 -3.40
N ARG A 320 -25.67 5.04 -4.43
CA ARG A 320 -24.59 4.57 -5.29
C ARG A 320 -23.94 5.73 -6.05
N ASN A 321 -24.77 6.55 -6.70
CA ASN A 321 -24.30 7.73 -7.41
C ASN A 321 -23.64 8.75 -6.47
N ALA A 322 -24.17 8.92 -5.26
CA ALA A 322 -23.63 9.83 -4.27
C ALA A 322 -22.25 9.36 -3.77
N ALA A 323 -22.04 8.06 -3.55
CA ALA A 323 -20.74 7.50 -3.17
C ALA A 323 -19.67 7.76 -4.26
N VAL A 324 -20.00 7.44 -5.52
CA VAL A 324 -19.10 7.68 -6.66
C VAL A 324 -18.78 9.17 -6.81
N LYS A 325 -19.82 10.03 -6.70
CA LYS A 325 -19.63 11.48 -6.77
C LYS A 325 -18.72 12.00 -5.68
N ALA A 326 -18.86 11.53 -4.44
CA ALA A 326 -18.02 11.96 -3.32
C ALA A 326 -16.54 11.60 -3.56
N VAL A 327 -16.25 10.45 -4.14
CA VAL A 327 -14.89 10.08 -4.53
C VAL A 327 -14.34 10.97 -5.64
N LYS A 328 -15.15 11.27 -6.67
CA LYS A 328 -14.78 12.21 -7.75
C LYS A 328 -14.51 13.62 -7.21
N ASP A 329 -15.36 14.11 -6.32
CA ASP A 329 -15.22 15.43 -5.71
C ASP A 329 -13.92 15.52 -4.88
N LEU A 330 -13.60 14.49 -4.08
CA LEU A 330 -12.36 14.43 -3.32
C LEU A 330 -11.13 14.39 -4.23
N ALA A 331 -11.13 13.54 -5.26
CA ALA A 331 -10.03 13.47 -6.23
C ALA A 331 -9.76 14.83 -6.90
N LYS A 332 -10.84 15.53 -7.26
CA LYS A 332 -10.75 16.89 -7.82
C LYS A 332 -10.23 17.91 -6.82
N GLU A 333 -10.67 17.85 -5.54
CA GLU A 333 -10.23 18.76 -4.48
C GLU A 333 -8.73 18.64 -4.24
N VAL A 334 -8.19 17.42 -4.34
CA VAL A 334 -6.75 17.15 -4.14
C VAL A 334 -5.95 17.14 -5.46
N HIS A 335 -6.54 17.65 -6.52
CA HIS A 335 -5.90 17.89 -7.84
C HIS A 335 -5.40 16.63 -8.56
N ILE A 336 -6.09 15.50 -8.43
CA ILE A 336 -5.84 14.32 -9.25
C ILE A 336 -6.36 14.57 -10.69
N PRO A 337 -5.63 14.13 -11.72
CA PRO A 337 -6.12 14.18 -13.11
C PRO A 337 -7.44 13.40 -13.28
N GLU A 338 -8.33 13.90 -14.12
CA GLU A 338 -9.67 13.30 -14.30
C GLU A 338 -9.68 12.09 -15.24
N ASN A 339 -8.67 11.92 -16.10
CA ASN A 339 -8.62 10.89 -17.12
C ASN A 339 -7.20 10.46 -17.47
N LEU A 340 -7.07 9.46 -18.35
CA LEU A 340 -5.79 8.86 -18.78
C LEU A 340 -5.30 9.41 -20.14
N LYS A 341 -5.93 10.44 -20.73
CA LYS A 341 -5.63 10.93 -22.09
C LYS A 341 -4.17 11.30 -22.34
N GLU A 342 -3.52 11.88 -21.33
CA GLU A 342 -2.11 12.29 -21.44
C GLU A 342 -1.12 11.17 -21.06
N ILE A 343 -1.64 10.01 -20.63
CA ILE A 343 -0.85 8.90 -20.10
C ILE A 343 -0.88 7.71 -21.08
N VAL A 344 -2.07 7.36 -21.57
CA VAL A 344 -2.30 6.11 -22.32
C VAL A 344 -2.47 6.35 -23.81
N ASP A 345 -1.76 5.58 -24.64
CA ASP A 345 -1.97 5.50 -26.09
C ASP A 345 -3.03 4.42 -26.40
N GLU A 346 -4.02 4.76 -27.23
CA GLU A 346 -5.10 3.81 -27.62
C GLU A 346 -4.57 2.49 -28.23
N LYS A 347 -3.40 2.51 -28.85
CA LYS A 347 -2.80 1.31 -29.45
C LYS A 347 -2.44 0.24 -28.41
N ASP A 348 -2.23 0.63 -27.13
CA ASP A 348 -1.81 -0.25 -26.05
C ASP A 348 -2.98 -0.85 -25.28
N LEU A 349 -4.24 -0.46 -25.59
CA LEU A 349 -5.45 -0.89 -24.87
C LEU A 349 -5.62 -2.41 -24.81
N ASP A 350 -5.27 -3.14 -25.88
CA ASP A 350 -5.35 -4.61 -25.89
C ASP A 350 -4.35 -5.24 -24.91
N PHE A 351 -3.15 -4.70 -24.85
CA PHE A 351 -2.12 -5.14 -23.92
C PHE A 351 -2.50 -4.81 -22.46
N LEU A 352 -2.93 -3.58 -22.20
CA LEU A 352 -3.36 -3.13 -20.87
C LEU A 352 -4.53 -3.97 -20.34
N ALA A 353 -5.55 -4.19 -21.19
CA ALA A 353 -6.71 -4.99 -20.81
C ALA A 353 -6.34 -6.44 -20.50
N LYS A 354 -5.45 -7.04 -21.33
CA LYS A 354 -4.96 -8.39 -21.09
C LYS A 354 -4.17 -8.48 -19.77
N SER A 355 -3.25 -7.56 -19.54
CA SER A 355 -2.45 -7.54 -18.32
C SER A 355 -3.32 -7.36 -17.07
N ALA A 356 -4.31 -6.48 -17.13
CA ALA A 356 -5.28 -6.31 -16.05
C ALA A 356 -6.16 -7.55 -15.83
N PHE A 357 -6.53 -8.26 -16.89
CA PHE A 357 -7.33 -9.49 -16.81
C PHE A 357 -6.55 -10.65 -16.18
N GLU A 358 -5.25 -10.69 -16.35
CA GLU A 358 -4.34 -11.70 -15.80
C GLU A 358 -3.79 -11.32 -14.40
N ASP A 359 -4.16 -10.13 -13.88
CA ASP A 359 -3.65 -9.60 -12.62
C ASP A 359 -4.19 -10.35 -11.39
N ALA A 360 -3.34 -10.51 -10.38
CA ALA A 360 -3.66 -11.24 -9.16
C ALA A 360 -4.78 -10.63 -8.31
N CYS A 361 -5.09 -9.33 -8.47
CA CYS A 361 -6.16 -8.64 -7.74
C CYS A 361 -7.55 -8.89 -8.34
N LEU A 362 -7.65 -9.20 -9.64
CA LEU A 362 -8.92 -9.33 -10.36
C LEU A 362 -9.89 -10.35 -9.74
N PRO A 363 -9.44 -11.54 -9.27
CA PRO A 363 -10.35 -12.51 -8.67
C PRO A 363 -11.13 -12.00 -7.45
N GLY A 364 -10.61 -10.99 -6.75
CA GLY A 364 -11.27 -10.33 -5.62
C GLY A 364 -12.41 -9.41 -6.03
N ASN A 365 -12.49 -8.95 -7.29
CA ASN A 365 -13.51 -8.00 -7.71
C ASN A 365 -14.93 -8.54 -7.49
N PRO A 366 -15.87 -7.74 -6.95
CA PRO A 366 -17.22 -8.22 -6.64
C PRO A 366 -18.02 -8.66 -7.86
N ARG A 367 -17.77 -8.03 -9.01
CA ARG A 367 -18.38 -8.37 -10.31
C ARG A 367 -17.38 -9.15 -11.16
N ASP A 368 -17.83 -10.28 -11.73
CA ASP A 368 -17.05 -11.00 -12.72
C ASP A 368 -16.89 -10.11 -13.97
N THR A 369 -15.69 -10.08 -14.51
CA THR A 369 -15.30 -9.11 -15.54
C THR A 369 -14.63 -9.83 -16.71
N SER A 370 -14.96 -9.45 -17.93
CA SER A 370 -14.34 -9.94 -19.15
C SER A 370 -13.23 -9.00 -19.66
N LEU A 371 -12.35 -9.54 -20.49
CA LEU A 371 -11.29 -8.77 -21.15
C LEU A 371 -11.85 -7.57 -21.94
N GLU A 372 -12.98 -7.76 -22.64
CA GLU A 372 -13.60 -6.71 -23.44
C GLU A 372 -14.20 -5.59 -22.55
N GLU A 373 -14.79 -5.95 -21.40
CA GLU A 373 -15.27 -4.95 -20.44
C GLU A 373 -14.13 -4.12 -19.87
N ILE A 374 -12.99 -4.74 -19.51
CA ILE A 374 -11.80 -4.00 -19.05
C ILE A 374 -11.31 -3.04 -20.13
N LYS A 375 -11.22 -3.51 -21.39
CA LYS A 375 -10.83 -2.66 -22.52
C LYS A 375 -11.76 -1.46 -22.69
N ASN A 376 -13.07 -1.68 -22.52
CA ASN A 376 -14.06 -0.60 -22.62
C ASN A 376 -13.93 0.39 -21.46
N LEU A 377 -13.66 -0.08 -20.24
CA LEU A 377 -13.40 0.80 -19.09
C LEU A 377 -12.17 1.70 -19.33
N TYR A 378 -11.07 1.17 -19.89
CA TYR A 378 -9.94 2.01 -20.27
C TYR A 378 -10.32 3.04 -21.34
N LYS A 379 -11.07 2.65 -22.38
CA LYS A 379 -11.53 3.59 -23.42
C LYS A 379 -12.36 4.73 -22.86
N GLU A 380 -13.22 4.45 -21.87
CA GLU A 380 -14.04 5.48 -21.23
C GLU A 380 -13.26 6.43 -20.32
N LEU A 381 -12.01 6.09 -19.99
CA LEU A 381 -11.07 6.93 -19.25
C LEU A 381 -10.17 7.77 -20.17
N LEU A 382 -10.18 7.54 -21.48
CA LEU A 382 -9.53 8.37 -22.51
C LEU A 382 -10.47 9.49 -22.97
#